data_d4fb5c21d09ffb3ac7cf0d15423f01b8
#
_entry.id   d4fb5c21d09ffb3ac7cf0d15423f01b8
#
_cell.length_a   1.000
_cell.length_b   1.000
_cell.length_c   1.000
_cell.angle_alpha   90.00
_cell.angle_beta   90.00
_cell.angle_gamma   90.00
#
_symmetry.space_group_name_H-M   'P 1'
#
loop_
_entity.id
_entity.type
_entity.pdbx_description
1 polymer ?
#
loop_
_entity_poly.entity_id
_entity_poly.type
_entity_poly.pdbx_seq_one_letter_code
_entity_poly.pdbx_strand_id
1 'polypeptide(L)'
;MPRLARLDIASLLQHVIVRGIERRDIFNDDQDRQFFVERFTLLLRETEVRCYAWSILSNHFDFLLMPTVKPLSHFMRRLLTGYAVYFNRRNKRAGHLFQNRYKSIVCEELTCLNWSDIFT
;
A
#
# COMPACT_ATOMS: atom_id res chain seq x y z
N MET A 1 -14.73 15.69 18.14
CA MET A 1 -14.76 14.50 17.32
C MET A 1 -13.42 13.81 17.32
N PRO A 2 -13.43 12.52 17.44
CA PRO A 2 -12.17 11.85 17.37
C PRO A 2 -11.54 12.05 16.00
N ARG A 3 -10.26 12.21 16.04
CA ARG A 3 -9.51 12.33 14.83
C ARG A 3 -9.63 11.03 14.03
N LEU A 4 -9.84 11.16 12.75
CA LEU A 4 -9.91 9.99 11.89
C LEU A 4 -8.49 9.57 11.55
N ALA A 5 -7.87 8.83 12.45
CA ALA A 5 -6.50 8.42 12.28
C ALA A 5 -6.37 7.66 10.97
N ARG A 6 -5.55 8.17 10.07
CA ARG A 6 -5.31 7.57 8.76
C ARG A 6 -6.56 7.35 7.94
N LEU A 7 -7.63 8.09 8.29
CA LEU A 7 -8.84 8.06 7.47
C LEU A 7 -9.39 6.66 7.25
N ASP A 8 -9.41 5.87 8.31
CA ASP A 8 -9.82 4.46 8.27
C ASP A 8 -11.33 4.33 8.23
N ILE A 9 -11.96 4.95 7.26
CA ILE A 9 -13.40 4.95 7.12
C ILE A 9 -13.76 4.13 5.88
N ALA A 10 -14.65 3.17 6.07
CA ALA A 10 -15.10 2.34 4.95
C ALA A 10 -15.77 3.19 3.88
N SER A 11 -15.60 2.80 2.63
CA SER A 11 -16.23 3.41 1.46
C SER A 11 -15.70 4.79 1.11
N LEU A 12 -14.56 5.20 1.69
CA LEU A 12 -13.88 6.41 1.22
C LEU A 12 -12.72 6.02 0.33
N LEU A 13 -12.67 6.65 -0.83
CA LEU A 13 -11.56 6.43 -1.76
C LEU A 13 -10.31 7.13 -1.21
N GLN A 14 -9.21 6.41 -1.13
CA GLN A 14 -8.00 6.90 -0.50
C GLN A 14 -6.78 6.64 -1.36
N HIS A 15 -5.91 7.65 -1.43
CA HIS A 15 -4.61 7.52 -2.05
C HIS A 15 -3.63 7.06 -0.95
N VAL A 16 -3.06 5.88 -1.14
CA VAL A 16 -2.17 5.25 -0.15
C VAL A 16 -0.76 5.24 -0.70
N ILE A 17 0.18 5.68 0.10
CA ILE A 17 1.59 5.76 -0.28
C ILE A 17 2.43 5.05 0.76
N VAL A 18 3.34 4.18 0.29
CA VAL A 18 4.27 3.47 1.18
C VAL A 18 5.67 3.57 0.59
N ARG A 19 6.63 3.92 1.43
CA ARG A 19 8.03 4.09 1.02
C ARG A 19 8.95 3.17 1.79
N GLY A 20 10.05 2.78 1.15
CA GLY A 20 11.11 2.05 1.82
C GLY A 20 11.82 2.93 2.83
N ILE A 21 12.28 2.32 3.91
CA ILE A 21 13.03 3.04 4.93
C ILE A 21 14.30 3.62 4.30
N GLU A 22 14.60 4.87 4.64
CA GLU A 22 15.79 5.57 4.10
C GLU A 22 15.82 5.53 2.57
N ARG A 23 14.66 5.54 1.95
CA ARG A 23 14.51 5.52 0.48
C ARG A 23 15.12 4.29 -0.17
N ARG A 24 15.31 3.23 0.60
CA ARG A 24 15.90 2.02 0.05
C ARG A 24 14.94 1.31 -0.90
N ASP A 25 15.50 0.52 -1.80
CA ASP A 25 14.68 -0.29 -2.68
C ASP A 25 13.93 -1.36 -1.88
N ILE A 26 12.67 -1.53 -2.21
CA ILE A 26 11.82 -2.56 -1.61
C ILE A 26 11.47 -3.65 -2.63
N PHE A 27 11.89 -3.48 -3.86
CA PHE A 27 11.78 -4.51 -4.89
C PHE A 27 13.15 -4.59 -5.57
N ASN A 28 13.82 -5.72 -5.41
CA ASN A 28 15.15 -5.89 -5.99
C ASN A 28 15.10 -6.48 -7.40
N ASP A 29 14.05 -7.23 -7.70
CA ASP A 29 13.90 -7.85 -9.00
C ASP A 29 12.42 -8.19 -9.25
N ASP A 30 12.16 -8.83 -10.39
CA ASP A 30 10.79 -9.15 -10.78
C ASP A 30 10.16 -10.19 -9.87
N GLN A 31 10.95 -11.05 -9.26
CA GLN A 31 10.40 -12.03 -8.33
C GLN A 31 9.78 -11.33 -7.12
N ASP A 32 10.42 -10.29 -6.61
CA ASP A 32 9.87 -9.51 -5.50
C ASP A 32 8.57 -8.84 -5.91
N ARG A 33 8.55 -8.25 -7.12
CA ARG A 33 7.34 -7.60 -7.61
C ARG A 33 6.21 -8.59 -7.78
N GLN A 34 6.52 -9.77 -8.31
CA GLN A 34 5.51 -10.79 -8.52
C GLN A 34 4.93 -11.27 -7.20
N PHE A 35 5.77 -11.51 -6.20
CA PHE A 35 5.29 -11.91 -4.88
C PHE A 35 4.36 -10.85 -4.29
N PHE A 36 4.77 -9.59 -4.41
CA PHE A 36 3.98 -8.48 -3.88
C PHE A 36 2.61 -8.41 -4.55
N VAL A 37 2.59 -8.47 -5.87
CA VAL A 37 1.35 -8.36 -6.63
C VAL A 37 0.41 -9.52 -6.33
N GLU A 38 0.96 -10.73 -6.21
CA GLU A 38 0.14 -11.90 -5.87
C GLU A 38 -0.49 -11.75 -4.50
N ARG A 39 0.31 -11.32 -3.52
CA ARG A 39 -0.20 -11.11 -2.18
C ARG A 39 -1.22 -9.97 -2.14
N PHE A 40 -0.93 -8.89 -2.84
CA PHE A 40 -1.83 -7.76 -2.95
C PHE A 40 -3.18 -8.20 -3.51
N THR A 41 -3.16 -8.94 -4.60
CA THR A 41 -4.38 -9.43 -5.24
C THR A 41 -5.17 -10.35 -4.32
N LEU A 42 -4.49 -11.26 -3.65
CA LEU A 42 -5.13 -12.17 -2.70
C LEU A 42 -5.82 -11.40 -1.58
N LEU A 43 -5.11 -10.45 -1.00
CA LEU A 43 -5.65 -9.66 0.11
C LEU A 43 -6.82 -8.78 -0.31
N LEU A 44 -6.79 -8.25 -1.53
CA LEU A 44 -7.93 -7.50 -2.05
C LEU A 44 -9.19 -8.35 -2.02
N ARG A 45 -9.08 -9.61 -2.43
CA ARG A 45 -10.23 -10.50 -2.41
C ARG A 45 -10.68 -10.82 -1.00
N GLU A 46 -9.74 -11.14 -0.12
CA GLU A 46 -10.07 -11.55 1.23
C GLU A 46 -10.68 -10.44 2.07
N THR A 47 -10.25 -9.21 1.84
CA THR A 47 -10.72 -8.07 2.62
C THR A 47 -11.74 -7.23 1.90
N GLU A 48 -12.06 -7.59 0.67
CA GLU A 48 -13.03 -6.87 -0.17
C GLU A 48 -12.68 -5.40 -0.36
N VAL A 49 -11.39 -5.07 -0.31
CA VAL A 49 -10.92 -3.73 -0.65
C VAL A 49 -10.90 -3.59 -2.17
N ARG A 50 -11.41 -2.48 -2.68
CA ARG A 50 -11.41 -2.22 -4.12
C ARG A 50 -10.18 -1.41 -4.49
N CYS A 51 -9.55 -1.77 -5.59
CA CYS A 51 -8.38 -1.08 -6.10
C CYS A 51 -8.71 -0.46 -7.44
N TYR A 52 -8.56 0.85 -7.56
CA TYR A 52 -8.85 1.58 -8.79
C TYR A 52 -7.61 1.95 -9.57
N ALA A 53 -6.47 2.00 -8.92
CA ALA A 53 -5.21 2.26 -9.59
C ALA A 53 -4.07 1.84 -8.68
N TRP A 54 -2.93 1.52 -9.28
CA TRP A 54 -1.75 1.17 -8.50
C TRP A 54 -0.50 1.44 -9.32
N SER A 55 0.60 1.68 -8.61
CA SER A 55 1.89 1.88 -9.22
C SER A 55 2.97 1.36 -8.28
N ILE A 56 3.90 0.61 -8.81
CA ILE A 56 5.00 0.03 -8.05
C ILE A 56 6.30 0.55 -8.63
N LEU A 57 7.08 1.25 -7.81
CA LEU A 57 8.40 1.73 -8.16
C LEU A 57 9.42 1.04 -7.26
N SER A 58 10.69 1.16 -7.59
CA SER A 58 11.71 0.38 -6.88
C SER A 58 11.74 0.62 -5.38
N ASN A 59 11.44 1.82 -4.94
CA ASN A 59 11.55 2.18 -3.53
C ASN A 59 10.23 2.64 -2.90
N HIS A 60 9.11 2.56 -3.62
CA HIS A 60 7.81 2.90 -3.04
C HIS A 60 6.70 2.36 -3.93
N PHE A 61 5.50 2.36 -3.37
CA PHE A 61 4.32 2.04 -4.17
C PHE A 61 3.17 2.93 -3.74
N ASP A 62 2.22 3.07 -4.65
CA ASP A 62 1.04 3.92 -4.47
C ASP A 62 -0.18 3.17 -4.92
N PHE A 63 -1.26 3.34 -4.18
CA PHE A 63 -2.53 2.72 -4.51
C PHE A 63 -3.66 3.73 -4.42
N LEU A 64 -4.69 3.49 -5.18
CA LEU A 64 -5.97 4.18 -5.02
C LEU A 64 -6.96 3.12 -4.58
N LEU A 65 -7.28 3.09 -3.30
CA LEU A 65 -8.05 2.01 -2.68
C LEU A 65 -9.32 2.53 -2.03
N MET A 66 -10.33 1.67 -2.01
CA MET A 66 -11.57 1.95 -1.29
C MET A 66 -11.90 0.75 -0.41
N PRO A 67 -11.75 0.87 0.90
CA PRO A 67 -12.18 -0.19 1.82
C PRO A 67 -13.69 -0.28 1.86
N THR A 68 -14.23 -1.47 2.09
CA THR A 68 -15.67 -1.66 2.11
C THR A 68 -16.16 -2.21 3.44
N VAL A 69 -15.67 -3.36 3.86
CA VAL A 69 -16.16 -4.06 5.04
C VAL A 69 -15.31 -3.77 6.26
N LYS A 70 -13.99 -3.84 6.10
CA LYS A 70 -13.05 -3.65 7.19
C LYS A 70 -12.22 -2.39 6.94
N PRO A 71 -11.63 -1.82 8.01
CA PRO A 71 -10.79 -0.65 7.83
C PRO A 71 -9.60 -0.92 6.92
N LEU A 72 -9.15 0.11 6.24
CA LEU A 72 -7.98 0.00 5.37
C LEU A 72 -6.75 -0.48 6.13
N SER A 73 -6.61 -0.10 7.40
CA SER A 73 -5.47 -0.51 8.20
C SER A 73 -5.34 -2.03 8.32
N HIS A 74 -6.46 -2.74 8.34
CA HIS A 74 -6.44 -4.20 8.39
C HIS A 74 -5.77 -4.77 7.14
N PHE A 75 -6.16 -4.28 5.97
CA PHE A 75 -5.57 -4.69 4.71
C PHE A 75 -4.09 -4.33 4.65
N MET A 76 -3.76 -3.09 5.00
CA MET A 76 -2.39 -2.59 4.89
C MET A 76 -1.45 -3.34 5.83
N ARG A 77 -1.90 -3.62 7.05
CA ARG A 77 -1.05 -4.35 7.99
C ARG A 77 -0.69 -5.74 7.46
N ARG A 78 -1.67 -6.44 6.92
CA ARG A 78 -1.43 -7.77 6.38
C ARG A 78 -0.50 -7.73 5.16
N LEU A 79 -0.70 -6.75 4.30
CA LEU A 79 0.12 -6.61 3.11
C LEU A 79 1.57 -6.28 3.46
N LEU A 80 1.76 -5.26 4.28
CA LEU A 80 3.10 -4.78 4.60
C LEU A 80 3.89 -5.78 5.43
N THR A 81 3.25 -6.38 6.43
CA THR A 81 3.91 -7.37 7.27
C THR A 81 4.31 -8.59 6.46
N GLY A 82 3.41 -9.09 5.64
CA GLY A 82 3.71 -10.27 4.84
C GLY A 82 4.83 -10.03 3.84
N TYR A 83 4.81 -8.89 3.19
CA TYR A 83 5.87 -8.58 2.24
C TYR A 83 7.21 -8.35 2.93
N ALA A 84 7.21 -7.66 4.07
CA ALA A 84 8.46 -7.39 4.79
C ALA A 84 9.10 -8.69 5.26
N VAL A 85 8.31 -9.64 5.75
CA VAL A 85 8.85 -10.95 6.14
C VAL A 85 9.49 -11.66 4.95
N TYR A 86 8.80 -11.68 3.82
CA TYR A 86 9.32 -12.27 2.60
C TYR A 86 10.63 -11.61 2.16
N PHE A 87 10.63 -10.29 2.10
CA PHE A 87 11.78 -9.54 1.60
C PHE A 87 12.99 -9.73 2.50
N ASN A 88 12.78 -9.66 3.82
CA ASN A 88 13.88 -9.80 4.78
C ASN A 88 14.47 -11.20 4.75
N ARG A 89 13.64 -12.22 4.62
CA ARG A 89 14.13 -13.59 4.51
C ARG A 89 14.95 -13.77 3.24
N ARG A 90 14.45 -13.28 2.14
CA ARG A 90 15.11 -13.45 0.86
C ARG A 90 16.45 -12.75 0.82
N ASN A 91 16.52 -11.57 1.44
CA ASN A 91 17.70 -10.72 1.39
C ASN A 91 18.55 -10.77 2.67
N LYS A 92 18.25 -11.71 3.55
CA LYS A 92 19.02 -11.94 4.79
C LYS A 92 19.20 -10.66 5.59
N ARG A 93 18.12 -9.91 5.73
CA ARG A 93 18.14 -8.68 6.49
C ARG A 93 17.12 -8.73 7.63
N ALA A 94 17.29 -7.83 8.60
CA ALA A 94 16.36 -7.71 9.71
C ALA A 94 15.99 -6.23 9.87
N GLY A 95 14.92 -5.99 10.62
CA GLY A 95 14.49 -4.64 10.89
C GLY A 95 13.43 -4.16 9.93
N HIS A 96 13.08 -2.88 10.06
CA HIS A 96 12.01 -2.30 9.27
C HIS A 96 12.38 -2.20 7.81
N LEU A 97 11.44 -2.57 6.95
CA LEU A 97 11.59 -2.40 5.52
C LEU A 97 10.97 -1.08 5.07
N PHE A 98 9.85 -0.70 5.68
CA PHE A 98 9.11 0.48 5.28
C PHE A 98 9.34 1.63 6.24
N GLN A 99 9.35 2.84 5.68
CA GLN A 99 9.50 4.07 6.46
C GLN A 99 8.16 4.39 7.12
N ASN A 100 8.14 4.44 8.43
CA ASN A 100 6.95 4.81 9.19
C ASN A 100 5.72 3.99 8.77
N ARG A 101 4.56 4.55 9.03
CA ARG A 101 3.28 4.00 8.58
C ARG A 101 3.02 4.47 7.17
N TYR A 102 2.14 3.75 6.48
CA TYR A 102 1.68 4.23 5.19
C TYR A 102 0.94 5.55 5.37
N LYS A 103 0.94 6.36 4.33
CA LYS A 103 0.14 7.57 4.29
C LYS A 103 -1.13 7.28 3.52
N SER A 104 -2.27 7.78 4.03
CA SER A 104 -3.50 7.70 3.27
C SER A 104 -4.16 9.07 3.26
N ILE A 105 -4.62 9.46 2.08
CA ILE A 105 -5.25 10.75 1.86
C ILE A 105 -6.59 10.48 1.21
N VAL A 106 -7.67 11.01 1.80
CA VAL A 106 -8.98 10.88 1.19
C VAL A 106 -8.97 11.63 -0.13
N CYS A 107 -9.44 10.96 -1.17
CA CYS A 107 -9.53 11.57 -2.49
C CYS A 107 -10.90 12.17 -2.69
N GLU A 108 -10.94 13.46 -2.93
CA GLU A 108 -12.11 14.06 -3.51
C GLU A 108 -12.04 13.82 -5.01
N GLU A 109 -13.16 13.94 -5.66
CA GLU A 109 -13.27 13.57 -7.06
C GLU A 109 -12.20 14.21 -7.93
N LEU A 110 -12.01 15.53 -7.77
CA LEU A 110 -11.02 16.23 -8.59
C LEU A 110 -9.60 15.80 -8.27
N THR A 111 -9.32 15.54 -7.00
CA THR A 111 -7.99 15.09 -6.58
C THR A 111 -7.67 13.75 -7.22
N CYS A 112 -8.64 12.85 -7.26
CA CYS A 112 -8.45 11.53 -7.83
C CYS A 112 -8.26 11.57 -9.34
N LEU A 113 -8.86 12.53 -10.01
CA LEU A 113 -8.68 12.67 -11.45
C LEU A 113 -7.24 13.03 -11.83
N ASN A 114 -6.50 13.58 -10.90
CA ASN A 114 -5.11 13.93 -11.14
C ASN A 114 -4.15 12.79 -10.81
N TRP A 115 -4.69 11.62 -10.47
CA TRP A 115 -3.87 10.47 -10.11
C TRP A 115 -2.83 10.13 -11.17
N SER A 116 -3.23 10.10 -12.42
CA SER A 116 -2.33 9.73 -13.49
C SER A 116 -1.17 10.71 -13.65
N ASP A 117 -1.37 11.95 -13.28
CA ASP A 117 -0.31 12.95 -13.37
C ASP A 117 0.82 12.69 -12.38
N ILE A 118 0.53 11.98 -11.31
CA ILE A 118 1.53 11.67 -10.30
C ILE A 118 2.54 10.67 -10.82
N PHE A 119 2.12 9.80 -11.73
CA PHE A 119 2.93 8.71 -12.24
C PHE A 119 3.39 8.89 -13.67
N THR A 120 3.03 9.99 -14.28
CA THR A 120 3.54 10.29 -15.59
C THR A 120 4.71 11.24 -15.52
#